data_b242c09364daf87de34ec3a1c126ff02
#
_entry.id   b242c09364daf87de34ec3a1c126ff02
#
_cell.length_a   1.000
_cell.length_b   1.000
_cell.length_c   1.000
_cell.angle_alpha   90.00
_cell.angle_beta   90.00
_cell.angle_gamma   90.00
#
_symmetry.space_group_name_H-M   'P 1'
#
loop_
_entity.id
_entity.type
_entity.pdbx_description
1 polymer ?
#
loop_
_entity_poly.entity_id
_entity_poly.type
_entity_poly.pdbx_seq_one_letter_code
_entity_poly.pdbx_strand_id
1 'polypeptide(L)'
;MKKQKQQGIKKRLTKGFVKVAVIGAIAAMIGVVALLIAASQYEKALNRYGFTQGDIGKALTAFSESRSALRAVVGYDEEAVIKKQTKLHTEKKEAFNTYMEELDRTLRFDEGRTAYDEVLRALDGYWELDEQVLQLAISDEADGYLKAQELDTGDLTTQYENVYAQFVNLMNVCVEKGDRAEKNLRH
;
A
#
# COMPACT_ATOMS: atom_id res chain seq x y z
N MET A 1 -19.31 71.52 28.62
CA MET A 1 -17.97 71.00 28.18
C MET A 1 -17.68 69.54 28.53
N LYS A 2 -18.17 68.92 29.60
CA LYS A 2 -17.91 67.48 29.93
C LYS A 2 -18.48 66.48 28.94
N LYS A 3 -19.68 66.65 28.35
CA LYS A 3 -20.33 65.70 27.41
C LYS A 3 -19.57 65.53 26.07
N GLN A 4 -18.93 66.58 25.54
CA GLN A 4 -18.17 66.52 24.27
C GLN A 4 -16.85 65.72 24.40
N LYS A 5 -16.17 65.85 25.58
CA LYS A 5 -14.94 65.06 25.86
C LYS A 5 -15.24 63.56 25.97
N GLN A 6 -16.36 63.21 26.60
CA GLN A 6 -16.78 61.77 26.73
C GLN A 6 -17.14 61.13 25.40
N GLN A 7 -17.78 61.85 24.45
CA GLN A 7 -18.04 61.35 23.10
C GLN A 7 -16.77 61.09 22.30
N GLY A 8 -15.75 61.92 22.44
CA GLY A 8 -14.45 61.77 21.80
C GLY A 8 -13.69 60.51 22.27
N ILE A 9 -13.75 60.22 23.58
CA ILE A 9 -13.10 59.04 24.17
C ILE A 9 -13.80 57.75 23.72
N LYS A 10 -15.15 57.71 23.80
CA LYS A 10 -15.93 56.55 23.31
C LYS A 10 -15.62 56.22 21.85
N LYS A 11 -15.58 57.21 20.97
CA LYS A 11 -15.30 57.05 19.55
C LYS A 11 -13.89 56.56 19.28
N ARG A 12 -12.88 57.00 20.07
CA ARG A 12 -11.50 56.48 19.97
C ARG A 12 -11.39 55.04 20.47
N LEU A 13 -12.07 54.72 21.59
CA LEU A 13 -12.08 53.36 22.15
C LEU A 13 -12.74 52.38 21.18
N THR A 14 -13.95 52.71 20.64
CA THR A 14 -14.63 51.89 19.64
C THR A 14 -13.79 51.67 18.39
N LYS A 15 -13.12 52.72 17.87
CA LYS A 15 -12.21 52.58 16.73
C LYS A 15 -11.01 51.66 17.06
N GLY A 16 -10.49 51.71 18.29
CA GLY A 16 -9.43 50.80 18.75
C GLY A 16 -9.90 49.34 18.75
N PHE A 17 -11.06 49.07 19.36
CA PHE A 17 -11.63 47.73 19.40
C PHE A 17 -11.94 47.18 18.00
N VAL A 18 -12.50 47.98 17.10
CA VAL A 18 -12.76 47.57 15.71
C VAL A 18 -11.46 47.19 14.99
N LYS A 19 -10.40 48.01 15.16
CA LYS A 19 -9.09 47.65 14.54
C LYS A 19 -8.55 46.32 15.04
N VAL A 20 -8.58 46.08 16.36
CA VAL A 20 -8.12 44.81 16.96
C VAL A 20 -8.98 43.65 16.48
N ALA A 21 -10.31 43.85 16.43
CA ALA A 21 -11.21 42.80 15.93
C ALA A 21 -10.95 42.46 14.45
N VAL A 22 -10.70 43.46 13.60
CA VAL A 22 -10.36 43.25 12.19
C VAL A 22 -9.01 42.52 12.04
N ILE A 23 -7.99 42.90 12.80
CA ILE A 23 -6.68 42.22 12.78
C ILE A 23 -6.85 40.77 13.25
N GLY A 24 -7.60 40.54 14.33
CA GLY A 24 -7.90 39.18 14.82
C GLY A 24 -8.66 38.34 13.80
N ALA A 25 -9.64 38.91 13.10
CA ALA A 25 -10.39 38.22 12.05
C ALA A 25 -9.49 37.84 10.85
N ILE A 26 -8.58 38.73 10.45
CA ILE A 26 -7.61 38.45 9.37
C ILE A 26 -6.65 37.32 9.81
N ALA A 27 -6.11 37.38 11.02
CA ALA A 27 -5.23 36.35 11.56
C ALA A 27 -5.95 35.00 11.64
N ALA A 28 -7.22 34.95 12.07
CA ALA A 28 -8.03 33.75 12.11
C ALA A 28 -8.26 33.16 10.71
N MET A 29 -8.57 34.00 9.69
CA MET A 29 -8.72 33.54 8.31
C MET A 29 -7.42 32.94 7.75
N ILE A 30 -6.28 33.58 7.99
CA ILE A 30 -4.96 33.04 7.58
C ILE A 30 -4.72 31.67 8.24
N GLY A 31 -5.02 31.53 9.53
CA GLY A 31 -4.90 30.28 10.27
C GLY A 31 -5.78 29.15 9.69
N VAL A 32 -7.03 29.47 9.36
CA VAL A 32 -7.95 28.49 8.73
C VAL A 32 -7.45 28.07 7.35
N VAL A 33 -6.99 29.01 6.52
CA VAL A 33 -6.44 28.70 5.20
C VAL A 33 -5.19 27.82 5.31
N ALA A 34 -4.29 28.14 6.23
CA ALA A 34 -3.09 27.34 6.49
C ALA A 34 -3.43 25.90 6.92
N LEU A 35 -4.44 25.74 7.81
CA LEU A 35 -4.93 24.42 8.23
C LEU A 35 -5.53 23.62 7.07
N LEU A 36 -6.32 24.25 6.19
CA LEU A 36 -6.91 23.58 5.03
C LEU A 36 -5.83 23.12 4.04
N ILE A 37 -4.80 23.95 3.82
CA ILE A 37 -3.66 23.59 2.97
C ILE A 37 -2.90 22.40 3.59
N ALA A 38 -2.59 22.45 4.88
CA ALA A 38 -1.89 21.39 5.58
C ALA A 38 -2.70 20.08 5.56
N ALA A 39 -4.02 20.14 5.82
CA ALA A 39 -4.90 18.97 5.76
C ALA A 39 -4.93 18.34 4.35
N SER A 40 -5.05 19.16 3.31
CA SER A 40 -5.01 18.67 1.91
C SER A 40 -3.67 18.04 1.54
N GLN A 41 -2.56 18.59 2.00
CA GLN A 41 -1.24 18.01 1.74
C GLN A 41 -1.04 16.70 2.51
N TYR A 42 -1.50 16.65 3.76
CA TYR A 42 -1.46 15.43 4.58
C TYR A 42 -2.31 14.30 3.96
N GLU A 43 -3.52 14.62 3.53
CA GLU A 43 -4.40 13.67 2.83
C GLU A 43 -3.75 13.12 1.54
N LYS A 44 -3.14 14.00 0.75
CA LYS A 44 -2.39 13.59 -0.46
C LYS A 44 -1.21 12.67 -0.13
N ALA A 45 -0.45 12.99 0.91
CA ALA A 45 0.67 12.15 1.33
C ALA A 45 0.19 10.78 1.83
N LEU A 46 -0.87 10.75 2.64
CA LEU A 46 -1.45 9.51 3.16
C LEU A 46 -2.02 8.63 2.04
N ASN A 47 -2.82 9.21 1.14
CA ASN A 47 -3.42 8.50 0.02
C ASN A 47 -2.37 8.00 -0.98
N ARG A 48 -1.30 8.77 -1.20
CA ARG A 48 -0.30 8.46 -2.23
C ARG A 48 0.77 7.49 -1.76
N TYR A 49 1.08 7.47 -0.47
CA TYR A 49 2.19 6.67 0.06
C TYR A 49 1.75 5.71 1.18
N GLY A 50 0.90 6.12 2.10
CA GLY A 50 0.49 5.30 3.24
C GLY A 50 -0.42 4.14 2.84
N PHE A 51 -1.46 4.39 2.05
CA PHE A 51 -2.37 3.33 1.59
C PHE A 51 -1.69 2.39 0.60
N THR A 52 -0.83 2.92 -0.29
CA THR A 52 -0.04 2.09 -1.22
C THR A 52 0.85 1.08 -0.50
N GLN A 53 1.50 1.46 0.61
CA GLN A 53 2.28 0.52 1.43
C GLN A 53 1.40 -0.58 2.03
N GLY A 54 0.19 -0.23 2.47
CA GLY A 54 -0.80 -1.19 2.96
C GLY A 54 -1.21 -2.21 1.88
N ASP A 55 -1.41 -1.75 0.65
CA ASP A 55 -1.82 -2.61 -0.46
C ASP A 55 -0.67 -3.50 -0.95
N ILE A 56 0.59 -3.00 -0.96
CA ILE A 56 1.78 -3.82 -1.19
C ILE A 56 1.86 -4.94 -0.13
N GLY A 57 1.65 -4.61 1.15
CA GLY A 57 1.65 -5.58 2.24
C GLY A 57 0.58 -6.65 2.08
N LYS A 58 -0.64 -6.29 1.68
CA LYS A 58 -1.74 -7.24 1.40
C LYS A 58 -1.42 -8.15 0.22
N ALA A 59 -0.90 -7.58 -0.89
CA ALA A 59 -0.49 -8.36 -2.06
C ALA A 59 0.60 -9.38 -1.69
N LEU A 60 1.65 -8.94 -1.00
CA LEU A 60 2.73 -9.81 -0.57
C LEU A 60 2.26 -10.90 0.42
N THR A 61 1.34 -10.56 1.31
CA THR A 61 0.74 -11.54 2.24
C THR A 61 -0.07 -12.59 1.47
N ALA A 62 -0.95 -12.17 0.56
CA ALA A 62 -1.75 -13.09 -0.25
C ALA A 62 -0.87 -13.99 -1.13
N PHE A 63 0.20 -13.43 -1.73
CA PHE A 63 1.20 -14.18 -2.47
C PHE A 63 1.87 -15.27 -1.62
N SER A 64 2.34 -14.89 -0.43
CA SER A 64 3.00 -15.83 0.51
C SER A 64 2.04 -16.89 1.05
N GLU A 65 0.77 -16.53 1.30
CA GLU A 65 -0.26 -17.48 1.74
C GLU A 65 -0.64 -18.47 0.62
N SER A 66 -0.74 -18.01 -0.64
CA SER A 66 -0.92 -18.89 -1.81
C SER A 66 0.23 -19.89 -1.92
N ARG A 67 1.48 -19.41 -1.81
CA ARG A 67 2.67 -20.25 -1.81
C ARG A 67 2.68 -21.29 -0.68
N SER A 68 2.31 -20.85 0.52
CA SER A 68 2.21 -21.72 1.71
C SER A 68 1.16 -22.82 1.52
N ALA A 69 0.01 -22.47 0.95
CA ALA A 69 -1.06 -23.42 0.65
C ALA A 69 -0.63 -24.46 -0.40
N LEU A 70 0.06 -24.04 -1.48
CA LEU A 70 0.62 -24.94 -2.48
C LEU A 70 1.63 -25.91 -1.86
N ARG A 71 2.55 -25.42 -1.03
CA ARG A 71 3.50 -26.27 -0.29
C ARG A 71 2.80 -27.30 0.60
N ALA A 72 1.68 -26.94 1.19
CA ALA A 72 0.89 -27.89 1.97
C ALA A 72 0.21 -28.93 1.06
N VAL A 73 -0.26 -28.58 -0.16
CA VAL A 73 -0.76 -29.55 -1.15
C VAL A 73 0.32 -30.55 -1.51
N VAL A 74 1.56 -30.07 -1.73
CA VAL A 74 2.72 -30.92 -2.07
C VAL A 74 3.22 -31.73 -0.87
N GLY A 75 2.99 -31.29 0.37
CA GLY A 75 3.59 -31.89 1.57
C GLY A 75 2.69 -32.87 2.33
N TYR A 76 1.39 -32.94 2.04
CA TYR A 76 0.44 -33.78 2.76
C TYR A 76 -0.18 -34.86 1.86
N ASP A 77 -0.40 -36.06 2.43
CA ASP A 77 -1.04 -37.20 1.76
C ASP A 77 -2.55 -37.30 2.05
N GLU A 78 -3.05 -36.52 2.98
CA GLU A 78 -4.45 -36.57 3.43
C GLU A 78 -5.36 -35.79 2.45
N GLU A 79 -6.25 -36.48 1.76
CA GLU A 79 -7.14 -35.90 0.73
C GLU A 79 -7.93 -34.68 1.22
N ALA A 80 -8.43 -34.73 2.48
CA ALA A 80 -9.17 -33.62 3.06
C ALA A 80 -8.30 -32.37 3.23
N VAL A 81 -7.02 -32.53 3.59
CA VAL A 81 -6.03 -31.45 3.69
C VAL A 81 -5.71 -30.92 2.32
N ILE A 82 -5.39 -31.78 1.37
CA ILE A 82 -5.09 -31.41 -0.02
C ILE A 82 -6.23 -30.56 -0.59
N LYS A 83 -7.47 -31.03 -0.53
CA LYS A 83 -8.64 -30.30 -1.00
C LYS A 83 -8.82 -28.93 -0.35
N LYS A 84 -8.62 -28.85 0.96
CA LYS A 84 -8.71 -27.59 1.71
C LYS A 84 -7.62 -26.62 1.27
N GLN A 85 -6.39 -27.09 1.13
CA GLN A 85 -5.25 -26.25 0.76
C GLN A 85 -5.30 -25.81 -0.70
N THR A 86 -5.75 -26.66 -1.62
CA THR A 86 -6.02 -26.28 -3.02
C THR A 86 -7.03 -25.14 -3.11
N LYS A 87 -8.12 -25.22 -2.33
CA LYS A 87 -9.09 -24.13 -2.26
C LYS A 87 -8.49 -22.85 -1.71
N LEU A 88 -7.73 -22.93 -0.62
CA LEU A 88 -7.05 -21.80 -0.03
C LEU A 88 -6.04 -21.16 -0.99
N HIS A 89 -5.27 -21.98 -1.72
CA HIS A 89 -4.34 -21.51 -2.75
C HIS A 89 -5.07 -20.66 -3.81
N THR A 90 -6.18 -21.17 -4.35
CA THR A 90 -6.99 -20.44 -5.35
C THR A 90 -7.53 -19.12 -4.78
N GLU A 91 -8.12 -19.14 -3.58
CA GLU A 91 -8.64 -17.94 -2.92
C GLU A 91 -7.55 -16.88 -2.71
N LYS A 92 -6.34 -17.29 -2.33
CA LYS A 92 -5.23 -16.37 -2.11
C LYS A 92 -4.63 -15.81 -3.40
N LYS A 93 -4.60 -16.63 -4.46
CA LYS A 93 -4.22 -16.18 -5.81
C LYS A 93 -5.19 -15.12 -6.36
N GLU A 94 -6.50 -15.32 -6.17
CA GLU A 94 -7.53 -14.34 -6.54
C GLU A 94 -7.40 -13.04 -5.73
N ALA A 95 -7.18 -13.15 -4.42
CA ALA A 95 -6.95 -11.99 -3.55
C ALA A 95 -5.68 -11.23 -3.97
N PHE A 96 -4.60 -11.93 -4.29
CA PHE A 96 -3.37 -11.35 -4.81
C PHE A 96 -3.64 -10.54 -6.09
N ASN A 97 -4.34 -11.11 -7.06
CA ASN A 97 -4.66 -10.41 -8.31
C ASN A 97 -5.46 -9.13 -8.06
N THR A 98 -6.45 -9.19 -7.15
CA THR A 98 -7.23 -8.02 -6.74
C THR A 98 -6.34 -6.91 -6.16
N TYR A 99 -5.40 -7.25 -5.28
CA TYR A 99 -4.46 -6.27 -4.72
C TYR A 99 -3.47 -5.72 -5.75
N MET A 100 -3.04 -6.53 -6.72
CA MET A 100 -2.20 -6.07 -7.82
C MET A 100 -2.92 -5.07 -8.73
N GLU A 101 -4.20 -5.28 -9.03
CA GLU A 101 -5.04 -4.31 -9.75
C GLU A 101 -5.20 -3.00 -8.96
N GLU A 102 -5.31 -3.06 -7.63
CA GLU A 102 -5.37 -1.89 -6.76
C GLU A 102 -4.05 -1.12 -6.80
N LEU A 103 -2.92 -1.81 -6.70
CA LEU A 103 -1.59 -1.22 -6.82
C LEU A 103 -1.38 -0.56 -8.18
N ASP A 104 -1.80 -1.17 -9.26
CA ASP A 104 -1.72 -0.59 -10.61
C ASP A 104 -2.44 0.75 -10.69
N ARG A 105 -3.59 0.88 -10.01
CA ARG A 105 -4.38 2.11 -9.97
C ARG A 105 -3.81 3.19 -9.04
N THR A 106 -3.17 2.80 -7.95
CA THR A 106 -2.73 3.71 -6.88
C THR A 106 -1.30 4.21 -7.03
N LEU A 107 -0.41 3.44 -7.64
CA LEU A 107 0.97 3.83 -7.91
C LEU A 107 1.03 4.92 -9.00
N ARG A 108 1.26 6.19 -8.59
CA ARG A 108 1.23 7.38 -9.46
C ARG A 108 2.55 8.14 -9.55
N PHE A 109 3.64 7.60 -9.04
CA PHE A 109 4.96 8.20 -9.10
C PHE A 109 5.94 7.28 -9.83
N ASP A 110 6.88 7.85 -10.58
CA ASP A 110 7.70 7.15 -11.56
C ASP A 110 8.56 6.04 -10.95
N GLU A 111 9.19 6.30 -9.80
CA GLU A 111 10.05 5.31 -9.15
C GLU A 111 9.23 4.10 -8.63
N GLY A 112 8.00 4.37 -8.13
CA GLY A 112 7.08 3.30 -7.73
C GLY A 112 6.58 2.49 -8.92
N ARG A 113 6.27 3.12 -10.04
CA ARG A 113 5.90 2.43 -11.30
C ARG A 113 7.04 1.54 -11.79
N THR A 114 8.26 2.06 -11.81
CA THR A 114 9.43 1.27 -12.22
C THR A 114 9.62 0.04 -11.32
N ALA A 115 9.52 0.21 -10.00
CA ALA A 115 9.64 -0.92 -9.07
C ALA A 115 8.47 -1.93 -9.20
N TYR A 116 7.26 -1.46 -9.50
CA TYR A 116 6.10 -2.31 -9.77
C TYR A 116 6.27 -3.13 -11.06
N ASP A 117 6.82 -2.51 -12.13
CA ASP A 117 7.12 -3.20 -13.37
C ASP A 117 8.18 -4.30 -13.18
N GLU A 118 9.12 -4.14 -12.22
CA GLU A 118 10.05 -5.21 -11.83
C GLU A 118 9.31 -6.37 -11.13
N VAL A 119 8.31 -6.08 -10.28
CA VAL A 119 7.45 -7.13 -9.70
C VAL A 119 6.72 -7.88 -10.80
N LEU A 120 6.12 -7.20 -11.77
CA LEU A 120 5.42 -7.85 -12.89
C LEU A 120 6.36 -8.73 -13.72
N ARG A 121 7.59 -8.26 -13.99
CA ARG A 121 8.60 -9.06 -14.70
C ARG A 121 9.03 -10.29 -13.90
N ALA A 122 9.17 -10.17 -12.59
CA ALA A 122 9.50 -11.30 -11.73
C ALA A 122 8.36 -12.33 -11.64
N LEU A 123 7.10 -11.90 -11.78
CA LEU A 123 5.92 -12.77 -11.83
C LEU A 123 5.77 -13.49 -13.17
N ASP A 124 6.47 -13.05 -14.20
CA ASP A 124 6.44 -13.70 -15.51
C ASP A 124 6.92 -15.16 -15.39
N GLY A 125 6.06 -16.08 -15.79
CA GLY A 125 6.29 -17.52 -15.64
C GLY A 125 6.09 -18.11 -14.23
N TYR A 126 6.03 -17.31 -13.15
CA TYR A 126 5.79 -17.83 -11.80
C TYR A 126 4.46 -18.59 -11.70
N TRP A 127 3.37 -17.97 -12.14
CA TRP A 127 2.04 -18.59 -12.05
C TRP A 127 1.85 -19.77 -12.98
N GLU A 128 2.58 -19.87 -14.07
CA GLU A 128 2.59 -21.04 -14.94
C GLU A 128 3.26 -22.23 -14.24
N LEU A 129 4.41 -21.98 -13.61
CA LEU A 129 5.12 -23.01 -12.85
C LEU A 129 4.36 -23.42 -11.57
N ASP A 130 3.75 -22.46 -10.88
CA ASP A 130 2.89 -22.68 -9.71
C ASP A 130 1.71 -23.61 -10.05
N GLU A 131 1.03 -23.36 -11.16
CA GLU A 131 -0.06 -24.20 -11.66
C GLU A 131 0.44 -25.59 -12.07
N GLN A 132 1.60 -25.68 -12.71
CA GLN A 132 2.21 -26.96 -13.06
C GLN A 132 2.49 -27.81 -11.82
N VAL A 133 3.06 -27.22 -10.76
CA VAL A 133 3.29 -27.90 -9.48
C VAL A 133 1.98 -28.36 -8.86
N LEU A 134 0.95 -27.50 -8.86
CA LEU A 134 -0.37 -27.86 -8.33
C LEU A 134 -0.96 -29.07 -9.08
N GLN A 135 -0.96 -29.03 -10.40
CA GLN A 135 -1.52 -30.09 -11.22
C GLN A 135 -0.78 -31.41 -11.03
N LEU A 136 0.54 -31.42 -10.96
CA LEU A 136 1.35 -32.60 -10.67
C LEU A 136 1.06 -33.16 -9.28
N ALA A 137 0.92 -32.28 -8.27
CA ALA A 137 0.67 -32.70 -6.89
C ALA A 137 -0.69 -33.38 -6.69
N ILE A 138 -1.70 -33.01 -7.50
CA ILE A 138 -3.06 -33.58 -7.40
C ILE A 138 -3.35 -34.63 -8.49
N SER A 139 -2.36 -34.95 -9.35
CA SER A 139 -2.53 -35.94 -10.43
C SER A 139 -2.46 -37.36 -9.89
N ASP A 140 -3.09 -38.28 -10.62
CA ASP A 140 -2.98 -39.73 -10.39
C ASP A 140 -1.72 -40.35 -11.03
N GLU A 141 -0.78 -39.54 -11.55
CA GLU A 141 0.46 -40.02 -12.13
C GLU A 141 1.37 -40.65 -11.07
N ALA A 142 1.94 -41.79 -11.33
CA ALA A 142 2.78 -42.53 -10.38
C ALA A 142 3.99 -41.69 -9.86
N ASP A 143 4.51 -40.76 -10.69
CA ASP A 143 5.65 -39.89 -10.38
C ASP A 143 5.23 -38.44 -10.14
N GLY A 144 3.93 -38.11 -10.24
CA GLY A 144 3.41 -36.74 -10.20
C GLY A 144 3.85 -36.03 -8.94
N TYR A 145 3.67 -36.65 -7.78
CA TYR A 145 4.05 -36.13 -6.49
C TYR A 145 5.56 -35.81 -6.38
N LEU A 146 6.42 -36.71 -6.82
CA LEU A 146 7.88 -36.53 -6.79
C LEU A 146 8.32 -35.35 -7.69
N LYS A 147 7.74 -35.27 -8.90
CA LYS A 147 7.98 -34.14 -9.80
C LYS A 147 7.49 -32.82 -9.23
N ALA A 148 6.31 -32.84 -8.58
CA ALA A 148 5.81 -31.65 -7.88
C ALA A 148 6.76 -31.18 -6.77
N GLN A 149 7.28 -32.09 -5.95
CA GLN A 149 8.26 -31.78 -4.91
C GLN A 149 9.56 -31.21 -5.49
N GLU A 150 10.08 -31.79 -6.56
CA GLU A 150 11.32 -31.32 -7.21
C GLU A 150 11.14 -29.88 -7.73
N LEU A 151 10.07 -29.61 -8.46
CA LEU A 151 9.77 -28.27 -8.96
C LEU A 151 9.49 -27.28 -7.83
N ASP A 152 8.73 -27.69 -6.80
CA ASP A 152 8.39 -26.84 -5.66
C ASP A 152 9.62 -26.39 -4.87
N THR A 153 10.55 -27.32 -4.60
CA THR A 153 11.77 -27.04 -3.83
C THR A 153 12.89 -26.41 -4.66
N GLY A 154 12.87 -26.57 -5.97
CA GLY A 154 13.84 -26.03 -6.92
C GLY A 154 13.39 -24.73 -7.57
N ASP A 155 12.89 -24.83 -8.79
CA ASP A 155 12.64 -23.68 -9.66
C ASP A 155 11.56 -22.74 -9.10
N LEU A 156 10.47 -23.28 -8.56
CA LEU A 156 9.39 -22.47 -8.02
C LEU A 156 9.82 -21.72 -6.76
N THR A 157 10.66 -22.30 -5.91
CA THR A 157 11.25 -21.61 -4.76
C THR A 157 12.14 -20.46 -5.21
N THR A 158 12.98 -20.68 -6.22
CA THR A 158 13.86 -19.64 -6.77
C THR A 158 13.06 -18.46 -7.35
N GLN A 159 12.00 -18.78 -8.11
CA GLN A 159 11.12 -17.74 -8.66
C GLN A 159 10.34 -17.00 -7.55
N TYR A 160 9.83 -17.72 -6.55
CA TYR A 160 9.17 -17.10 -5.39
C TYR A 160 10.09 -16.11 -4.66
N GLU A 161 11.34 -16.48 -4.39
CA GLU A 161 12.31 -15.61 -3.73
C GLU A 161 12.60 -14.35 -4.55
N ASN A 162 12.70 -14.48 -5.88
CA ASN A 162 12.85 -13.33 -6.75
C ASN A 162 11.65 -12.39 -6.69
N VAL A 163 10.42 -12.90 -6.83
CA VAL A 163 9.20 -12.09 -6.72
C VAL A 163 9.13 -11.40 -5.35
N TYR A 164 9.40 -12.15 -4.27
CA TYR A 164 9.41 -11.61 -2.92
C TYR A 164 10.40 -10.45 -2.77
N ALA A 165 11.60 -10.60 -3.30
CA ALA A 165 12.64 -9.56 -3.27
C ALA A 165 12.18 -8.28 -4.01
N GLN A 166 11.48 -8.41 -5.14
CA GLN A 166 10.95 -7.26 -5.87
C GLN A 166 9.82 -6.56 -5.11
N PHE A 167 8.96 -7.29 -4.40
CA PHE A 167 7.96 -6.68 -3.50
C PHE A 167 8.62 -5.90 -2.35
N VAL A 168 9.68 -6.45 -1.75
CA VAL A 168 10.45 -5.75 -0.71
C VAL A 168 11.07 -4.47 -1.27
N ASN A 169 11.62 -4.52 -2.49
CA ASN A 169 12.15 -3.34 -3.17
C ASN A 169 11.05 -2.28 -3.42
N LEU A 170 9.89 -2.68 -3.94
CA LEU A 170 8.74 -1.79 -4.15
C LEU A 170 8.29 -1.14 -2.83
N MET A 171 8.22 -1.90 -1.74
CA MET A 171 7.89 -1.39 -0.41
C MET A 171 8.91 -0.33 0.04
N ASN A 172 10.21 -0.61 -0.10
CA ASN A 172 11.27 0.32 0.29
C ASN A 172 11.21 1.63 -0.51
N VAL A 173 10.97 1.56 -1.82
CA VAL A 173 10.79 2.74 -2.69
C VAL A 173 9.60 3.59 -2.20
N CYS A 174 8.48 2.97 -1.83
CA CYS A 174 7.31 3.68 -1.33
C CYS A 174 7.56 4.31 0.05
N VAL A 175 8.27 3.63 0.96
CA VAL A 175 8.65 4.15 2.28
C VAL A 175 9.55 5.37 2.13
N GLU A 176 10.65 5.26 1.36
CA GLU A 176 11.57 6.38 1.15
C GLU A 176 10.89 7.61 0.54
N LYS A 177 9.96 7.40 -0.37
CA LYS A 177 9.21 8.50 -0.99
C LYS A 177 8.27 9.15 0.01
N GLY A 178 7.63 8.36 0.89
CA GLY A 178 6.80 8.84 2.00
C GLY A 178 7.61 9.70 2.97
N ASP A 179 8.77 9.22 3.40
CA ASP A 179 9.67 9.94 4.32
C ASP A 179 10.19 11.27 3.74
N ARG A 180 10.51 11.28 2.43
CA ARG A 180 10.91 12.52 1.74
C ARG A 180 9.76 13.52 1.66
N ALA A 181 8.54 13.04 1.39
CA ALA A 181 7.35 13.90 1.35
C ALA A 181 7.05 14.50 2.73
N GLU A 182 7.17 13.73 3.82
CA GLU A 182 7.01 14.21 5.19
C GLU A 182 8.03 15.28 5.55
N LYS A 183 9.32 15.07 5.23
CA LYS A 183 10.38 16.07 5.49
C LYS A 183 10.11 17.39 4.79
N ASN A 184 9.61 17.35 3.55
CA ASN A 184 9.28 18.55 2.78
C ASN A 184 8.04 19.30 3.33
N LEU A 185 7.19 18.66 4.14
CA LEU A 185 6.04 19.29 4.78
C LEU A 185 6.40 20.01 6.11
N ARG A 186 7.56 19.67 6.67
CA ARG A 186 8.05 20.26 7.95
C ARG A 186 8.85 21.56 7.77
N HIS A 187 9.17 21.92 6.53
CA HIS A 187 9.85 23.19 6.16
C HIS A 187 8.90 24.12 5.43
#